data_e11f01ebc36de25f30cbdaf06ff877bb
#
_entry.id   e11f01ebc36de25f30cbdaf06ff877bb
#
_cell.length_a   1.000
_cell.length_b   1.000
_cell.length_c   1.000
_cell.angle_alpha   90.00
_cell.angle_beta   90.00
_cell.angle_gamma   90.00
#
_symmetry.space_group_name_H-M   'P 1'
#
loop_
_entity.id
_entity.type
_entity.pdbx_description
1 polymer ?
#
loop_
_entity_poly.entity_id
_entity_poly.type
_entity_poly.pdbx_seq_one_letter_code
_entity_poly.pdbx_strand_id
1 'polypeptide(L)'
;MAKEQGTVLIAQNRKARHDYLIEDKYEAGLVLTGTEVKSLREGRASLAEAFVSIDRRGEMWLEGANIPEYLNGTWNNHAPKRKRKLLLHAQQIVKLSRQIEAKGYTIVPLSLYFLSLIHISEPTRP
;
A
#
# COMPACT_ATOMS: atom_id res chain seq x y z
N MET A 1 3.87 19.00 12.22
CA MET A 1 5.15 18.60 11.64
C MET A 1 5.10 18.71 10.14
N ALA A 2 6.17 19.19 9.57
CA ALA A 2 6.17 19.40 8.13
C ALA A 2 5.94 18.12 7.34
N LYS A 3 6.56 17.03 7.77
CA LYS A 3 6.39 15.78 7.03
C LYS A 3 5.00 15.20 7.17
N GLU A 4 4.30 15.54 8.25
CA GLU A 4 2.95 15.08 8.39
C GLU A 4 1.99 15.83 7.50
N GLN A 5 2.37 17.05 7.14
CA GLN A 5 1.55 17.82 6.22
C GLN A 5 1.58 17.22 4.82
N GLY A 6 2.55 16.35 4.55
CA GLY A 6 2.68 15.75 3.24
C GLY A 6 1.93 14.45 3.08
N THR A 7 1.18 14.00 4.09
CA THR A 7 0.49 12.72 4.01
C THR A 7 -0.97 12.87 4.37
N VAL A 8 -1.81 12.10 3.68
CA VAL A 8 -3.23 12.01 3.96
C VAL A 8 -3.55 10.55 4.19
N LEU A 9 -3.88 10.21 5.42
CA LEU A 9 -4.18 8.84 5.79
C LEU A 9 -5.53 8.44 5.19
N ILE A 10 -5.57 7.28 4.53
CA ILE A 10 -6.77 6.76 3.92
C ILE A 10 -7.33 5.60 4.72
N ALA A 11 -6.49 4.66 5.10
CA ALA A 11 -6.94 3.46 5.81
C ALA A 11 -5.84 2.94 6.71
N GLN A 12 -6.24 2.32 7.82
CA GLN A 12 -5.31 1.66 8.74
C GLN A 12 -5.76 0.23 8.96
N ASN A 13 -4.80 -0.65 9.20
CA ASN A 13 -5.08 -2.03 9.52
C ASN A 13 -4.88 -2.23 11.02
N ARG A 14 -5.90 -1.90 11.78
CA ARG A 14 -5.80 -1.98 13.24
C ARG A 14 -5.66 -3.41 13.73
N LYS A 15 -6.28 -4.34 13.02
CA LYS A 15 -6.20 -5.75 13.40
C LYS A 15 -4.76 -6.25 13.30
N ALA A 16 -4.04 -5.86 12.25
CA ALA A 16 -2.66 -6.28 12.10
C ALA A 16 -1.80 -5.73 13.24
N ARG A 17 -2.04 -4.49 13.64
CA ARG A 17 -1.29 -3.90 14.75
C ARG A 17 -1.58 -4.59 16.08
N HIS A 18 -2.78 -5.10 16.23
CA HIS A 18 -3.18 -5.80 17.44
C HIS A 18 -2.66 -7.24 17.45
N ASP A 19 -2.76 -7.92 16.29
CA ASP A 19 -2.49 -9.35 16.20
C ASP A 19 -1.01 -9.70 16.02
N TYR A 20 -0.20 -8.77 15.54
CA TYR A 20 1.19 -9.04 15.20
C TYR A 20 2.15 -8.14 15.96
N LEU A 21 3.29 -8.70 16.30
CA LEU A 21 4.40 -7.92 16.81
C LEU A 21 5.11 -7.32 15.59
N ILE A 22 5.09 -6.00 15.48
CA ILE A 22 5.65 -5.32 14.32
C ILE A 22 7.12 -5.04 14.60
N GLU A 23 8.02 -5.68 13.85
CA GLU A 23 9.45 -5.49 14.04
C GLU A 23 10.02 -4.41 13.14
N ASP A 24 9.73 -4.47 11.85
CA ASP A 24 10.24 -3.50 10.89
C ASP A 24 9.12 -2.96 10.05
N LYS A 25 9.26 -1.72 9.61
CA LYS A 25 8.28 -1.08 8.74
C LYS A 25 8.97 -0.63 7.46
N TYR A 26 8.27 -0.78 6.35
CA TYR A 26 8.75 -0.35 5.04
C TYR A 26 7.68 0.45 4.35
N GLU A 27 8.09 1.45 3.59
CA GLU A 27 7.18 2.22 2.77
C GLU A 27 7.29 1.72 1.34
N ALA A 28 6.15 1.47 0.71
CA ALA A 28 6.10 0.98 -0.65
C ALA A 28 5.14 1.81 -1.48
N GLY A 29 5.45 1.96 -2.75
CA GLY A 29 4.52 2.53 -3.70
C GLY A 29 3.48 1.51 -4.09
N LEU A 30 2.36 1.96 -4.62
CA LEU A 30 1.27 1.10 -5.03
C LEU A 30 0.81 1.51 -6.42
N VAL A 31 0.78 0.54 -7.34
CA VAL A 31 0.35 0.82 -8.71
C VAL A 31 -1.17 0.76 -8.77
N LEU A 32 -1.79 1.89 -9.14
CA LEU A 32 -3.24 2.05 -9.10
C LEU A 32 -3.76 2.53 -10.45
N THR A 33 -5.03 2.21 -10.71
CA THR A 33 -5.74 2.78 -11.85
C THR A 33 -6.35 4.13 -11.46
N GLY A 34 -6.83 4.87 -12.46
CA GLY A 34 -7.43 6.18 -12.21
C GLY A 34 -8.64 6.13 -11.30
N THR A 35 -9.52 5.14 -11.48
CA THR A 35 -10.72 5.04 -10.65
C THR A 35 -10.38 4.62 -9.23
N GLU A 36 -9.30 3.84 -9.06
CA GLU A 36 -8.83 3.51 -7.72
C GLU A 36 -8.33 4.76 -6.98
N VAL A 37 -7.58 5.60 -7.67
CA VAL A 37 -7.09 6.85 -7.07
C VAL A 37 -8.26 7.73 -6.66
N LYS A 38 -9.27 7.84 -7.52
CA LYS A 38 -10.43 8.68 -7.20
C LYS A 38 -11.20 8.14 -6.00
N SER A 39 -11.36 6.82 -5.91
CA SER A 39 -12.02 6.20 -4.78
C SER A 39 -11.24 6.45 -3.50
N LEU A 40 -9.92 6.34 -3.56
CA LEU A 40 -9.06 6.58 -2.40
C LEU A 40 -9.11 8.04 -1.94
N ARG A 41 -9.24 8.97 -2.88
CA ARG A 41 -9.37 10.39 -2.51
C ARG A 41 -10.64 10.66 -1.71
N GLU A 42 -11.64 9.80 -1.86
CA GLU A 42 -12.84 9.88 -1.05
C GLU A 42 -12.69 9.13 0.26
N GLY A 43 -11.51 8.61 0.55
CA GLY A 43 -11.25 7.90 1.78
C GLY A 43 -11.83 6.50 1.83
N ARG A 44 -12.11 5.90 0.68
CA ARG A 44 -12.80 4.62 0.63
C ARG A 44 -11.83 3.49 0.37
N ALA A 45 -11.46 2.78 1.42
CA ALA A 45 -10.60 1.61 1.30
C ALA A 45 -10.62 0.82 2.59
N SER A 46 -10.34 -0.48 2.50
CA SER A 46 -10.21 -1.32 3.66
C SER A 46 -9.01 -2.25 3.51
N LEU A 47 -8.20 -2.33 4.54
CA LEU A 47 -7.06 -3.23 4.60
C LEU A 47 -7.31 -4.43 5.52
N ALA A 48 -8.54 -4.60 6.01
CA ALA A 48 -8.82 -5.58 7.06
C ALA A 48 -8.42 -7.01 6.69
N GLU A 49 -8.59 -7.38 5.44
CA GLU A 49 -8.26 -8.73 4.98
C GLU A 49 -7.09 -8.73 4.02
N ALA A 50 -6.33 -7.66 4.00
CA ALA A 50 -5.23 -7.51 3.05
C ALA A 50 -3.98 -8.22 3.54
N PHE A 51 -3.19 -8.71 2.59
CA PHE A 51 -1.91 -9.32 2.87
C PHE A 51 -0.98 -9.08 1.70
N VAL A 52 0.31 -9.33 1.93
CA VAL A 52 1.34 -9.12 0.91
C VAL A 52 1.89 -10.47 0.50
N SER A 53 2.03 -10.67 -0.81
CA SER A 53 2.63 -11.88 -1.36
C SER A 53 3.80 -11.51 -2.26
N ILE A 54 4.72 -12.47 -2.44
CA ILE A 54 5.86 -12.31 -3.34
C ILE A 54 5.77 -13.44 -4.36
N ASP A 55 5.78 -13.08 -5.65
CA ASP A 55 5.64 -14.07 -6.69
C ASP A 55 7.01 -14.67 -7.09
N ARG A 56 6.98 -15.57 -8.07
CA ARG A 56 8.21 -16.26 -8.49
C ARG A 56 9.25 -15.33 -9.08
N ARG A 57 8.82 -14.18 -9.60
CA ARG A 57 9.73 -13.21 -10.18
C ARG A 57 10.33 -12.29 -9.13
N GLY A 58 9.93 -12.44 -7.88
CA GLY A 58 10.39 -11.56 -6.82
C GLY A 58 9.62 -10.26 -6.75
N GLU A 59 8.46 -10.18 -7.38
CA GLU A 59 7.62 -8.99 -7.30
C GLU A 59 6.63 -9.14 -6.16
N MET A 60 6.35 -8.01 -5.51
CA MET A 60 5.45 -8.01 -4.36
C MET A 60 4.08 -7.48 -4.74
N TRP A 61 3.06 -8.06 -4.15
CA TRP A 61 1.67 -7.74 -4.45
C TRP A 61 0.87 -7.54 -3.19
N LEU A 62 -0.02 -6.54 -3.21
CA LEU A 62 -1.01 -6.34 -2.17
C LEU A 62 -2.29 -7.04 -2.61
N GLU A 63 -2.72 -8.03 -1.82
CA GLU A 63 -3.90 -8.81 -2.13
C GLU A 63 -4.93 -8.65 -1.03
N GLY A 64 -6.20 -8.78 -1.39
CA GLY A 64 -7.27 -8.72 -0.40
C GLY A 64 -7.66 -7.33 0.06
N ALA A 65 -6.93 -6.30 -0.36
CA ALA A 65 -7.32 -4.94 -0.04
C ALA A 65 -8.56 -4.56 -0.87
N ASN A 66 -9.51 -3.92 -0.23
CA ASN A 66 -10.74 -3.51 -0.91
C ASN A 66 -10.73 -2.02 -1.19
N ILE A 67 -10.79 -1.65 -2.46
CA ILE A 67 -10.96 -0.29 -2.91
C ILE A 67 -12.27 -0.28 -3.70
N PRO A 68 -13.37 0.23 -3.11
CA PRO A 68 -14.67 0.19 -3.78
C PRO A 68 -14.65 0.90 -5.11
N GLU A 69 -15.57 0.53 -5.99
CA GLU A 69 -15.69 1.20 -7.27
C GLU A 69 -15.99 2.67 -7.05
N TYR A 70 -15.48 3.50 -7.95
CA TYR A 70 -15.74 4.92 -7.91
C TYR A 70 -17.16 5.16 -8.40
N LEU A 71 -18.01 5.69 -7.53
CA LEU A 71 -19.45 5.78 -7.80
C LEU A 71 -19.78 6.65 -8.99
N ASN A 72 -18.98 7.66 -9.24
CA ASN A 72 -19.18 8.53 -10.42
C ASN A 72 -18.39 8.06 -11.61
N GLY A 73 -17.82 6.87 -11.52
CA GLY A 73 -17.07 6.30 -12.62
C GLY A 73 -17.99 5.72 -13.67
N THR A 74 -17.40 5.41 -14.80
CA THR A 74 -18.13 4.79 -15.89
C THR A 74 -17.92 3.28 -15.83
N TRP A 75 -18.28 2.62 -16.92
CA TRP A 75 -18.09 1.17 -17.04
C TRP A 75 -16.62 0.76 -17.11
N ASN A 76 -15.69 1.72 -17.09
CA ASN A 76 -14.27 1.40 -17.02
C ASN A 76 -13.74 1.34 -15.59
N ASN A 77 -14.61 1.08 -14.65
CA ASN A 77 -14.22 1.00 -13.25
C ASN A 77 -13.32 -0.22 -12.97
N HIS A 78 -12.67 -0.20 -11.84
CA HIS A 78 -11.76 -1.28 -11.44
C HIS A 78 -12.49 -2.36 -10.64
N ALA A 79 -11.89 -3.54 -10.55
CA ALA A 79 -12.38 -4.58 -9.64
C ALA A 79 -11.95 -4.20 -8.22
N PRO A 80 -12.88 -4.17 -7.25
CA PRO A 80 -12.55 -3.69 -5.90
C PRO A 80 -11.43 -4.44 -5.21
N LYS A 81 -11.33 -5.73 -5.42
CA LYS A 81 -10.33 -6.55 -4.72
C LYS A 81 -9.22 -7.06 -5.63
N ARG A 82 -8.98 -6.40 -6.75
CA ARG A 82 -7.89 -6.85 -7.62
C ARG A 82 -6.56 -6.74 -6.86
N LYS A 83 -5.62 -7.62 -7.17
CA LYS A 83 -4.31 -7.51 -6.56
C LYS A 83 -3.56 -6.36 -7.21
N ARG A 84 -2.76 -5.67 -6.42
CA ARG A 84 -2.06 -4.47 -6.85
C ARG A 84 -0.58 -4.61 -6.58
N LYS A 85 0.22 -4.16 -7.54
CA LYS A 85 1.66 -4.30 -7.42
C LYS A 85 2.21 -3.30 -6.42
N LEU A 86 3.11 -3.78 -5.56
CA LEU A 86 3.82 -2.94 -4.63
C LEU A 86 5.20 -2.62 -5.19
N LEU A 87 5.64 -1.39 -5.01
CA LEU A 87 6.91 -0.93 -5.52
C LEU A 87 7.87 -0.68 -4.36
N LEU A 88 8.93 -1.48 -4.31
CA LEU A 88 10.02 -1.31 -3.36
C LEU A 88 11.32 -1.44 -4.12
N HIS A 89 12.40 -1.01 -3.48
CA HIS A 89 13.71 -1.24 -4.06
C HIS A 89 14.01 -2.74 -4.08
N ALA A 90 14.73 -3.18 -5.11
CA ALA A 90 15.04 -4.60 -5.25
C ALA A 90 15.74 -5.16 -4.02
N GLN A 91 16.61 -4.37 -3.40
CA GLN A 91 17.32 -4.81 -2.20
C GLN A 91 16.38 -5.06 -1.03
N GLN A 92 15.33 -4.25 -0.92
CA GLN A 92 14.34 -4.44 0.14
C GLN A 92 13.54 -5.72 -0.08
N ILE A 93 13.19 -6.00 -1.33
CA ILE A 93 12.43 -7.22 -1.65
C ILE A 93 13.27 -8.46 -1.33
N VAL A 94 14.55 -8.44 -1.68
CA VAL A 94 15.44 -9.56 -1.39
C VAL A 94 15.54 -9.79 0.12
N LYS A 95 15.72 -8.71 0.87
CA LYS A 95 15.82 -8.81 2.33
C LYS A 95 14.54 -9.39 2.93
N LEU A 96 13.39 -8.90 2.49
CA LEU A 96 12.11 -9.37 3.01
C LEU A 96 11.86 -10.82 2.64
N SER A 97 12.22 -11.21 1.41
CA SER A 97 12.07 -12.61 0.99
C SER A 97 12.89 -13.54 1.89
N ARG A 98 14.10 -13.14 2.22
CA ARG A 98 14.96 -13.96 3.08
C ARG A 98 14.39 -14.08 4.50
N GLN A 99 13.82 -13.02 5.01
CA GLN A 99 13.23 -13.05 6.34
C GLN A 99 12.01 -13.96 6.39
N ILE A 100 11.21 -13.95 5.34
CA ILE A 100 10.06 -14.85 5.24
C ILE A 100 10.51 -16.30 5.22
N GLU A 101 11.51 -16.61 4.40
CA GLU A 101 11.98 -18.00 4.25
C GLU A 101 12.70 -18.48 5.50
N ALA A 102 13.56 -17.65 6.06
CA ALA A 102 14.42 -18.09 7.15
C ALA A 102 13.72 -18.07 8.51
N LYS A 103 12.84 -17.10 8.73
CA LYS A 103 12.25 -16.89 10.05
C LYS A 103 10.73 -17.05 10.08
N GLY A 104 10.12 -17.29 8.94
CA GLY A 104 8.68 -17.43 8.88
C GLY A 104 7.91 -16.13 9.11
N TYR A 105 8.55 -15.00 8.85
CA TYR A 105 7.89 -13.71 9.04
C TYR A 105 6.78 -13.52 8.02
N THR A 106 5.81 -12.73 8.40
CA THR A 106 4.69 -12.37 7.52
C THR A 106 4.74 -10.87 7.27
N ILE A 107 4.46 -10.47 6.04
CA ILE A 107 4.39 -9.05 5.68
C ILE A 107 2.93 -8.66 5.65
N VAL A 108 2.57 -7.65 6.44
CA VAL A 108 1.20 -7.16 6.51
C VAL A 108 1.15 -5.68 6.20
N PRO A 109 0.11 -5.21 5.49
CA PRO A 109 -0.05 -3.78 5.27
C PRO A 109 -0.57 -3.13 6.55
N LEU A 110 0.07 -2.05 6.98
CA LEU A 110 -0.33 -1.36 8.20
C LEU A 110 -1.20 -0.15 7.92
N SER A 111 -0.89 0.59 6.86
CA SER A 111 -1.67 1.77 6.53
C SER A 111 -1.52 2.12 5.06
N LEU A 112 -2.50 2.83 4.56
CA LEU A 112 -2.53 3.32 3.18
C LEU A 112 -2.71 4.82 3.24
N TYR A 113 -1.87 5.57 2.52
CA TYR A 113 -1.93 7.02 2.57
C TYR A 113 -1.42 7.63 1.27
N PHE A 114 -1.85 8.86 1.01
CA PHE A 114 -1.33 9.65 -0.09
C PHE A 114 -0.24 10.57 0.41
N LEU A 115 0.77 10.77 -0.43
CA LEU A 115 1.74 11.82 -0.20
C LEU A 115 1.20 13.10 -0.82
N SER A 116 1.40 14.23 -0.12
CA SER A 116 0.93 15.50 -0.61
C SER A 116 1.73 15.95 -1.82
N LEU A 117 1.06 16.53 -2.79
CA LEU A 117 1.72 17.07 -3.95
C LEU A 117 2.62 18.26 -3.62
N ILE A 118 2.37 18.92 -2.51
CA ILE A 118 3.20 20.04 -2.09
C ILE A 118 4.64 19.60 -1.89
N HIS A 119 4.83 18.40 -1.38
CA HIS A 119 6.17 17.90 -1.20
C HIS A 119 6.92 17.70 -2.50
N ILE A 120 6.21 17.37 -3.56
CA ILE A 120 6.84 17.17 -4.83
C ILE A 120 7.39 18.47 -5.38
N SER A 121 6.69 19.54 -5.15
CA SER A 121 7.11 20.81 -5.70
C SER A 121 8.32 21.40 -5.02
N GLU A 122 8.68 20.84 -3.90
CA GLU A 122 9.77 21.34 -3.25
C GLU A 122 10.96 20.92 -3.78
N PRO A 123 11.31 20.84 -4.35
CA PRO A 123 12.30 20.49 -4.82
C PRO A 123 13.29 20.63 -4.85
N THR A 124 13.07 20.62 -4.84
CA THR A 124 13.68 20.74 -4.94
C THR A 124 14.62 20.23 -4.45
N ARG A 125 14.81 19.73 -4.29
CA ARG A 125 15.61 19.23 -3.85
C ARG A 125 16.45 19.03 -4.50
N PRO A 126 17.13 19.17 -4.55
CA PRO A 126 18.08 19.05 -5.26
C PRO A 126 19.00 18.51 -4.90
#